data_5b19cbce5e351ed0be8e47c7c8be1a77
#
_entry.id   5b19cbce5e351ed0be8e47c7c8be1a77
#
_cell.length_a   1.000
_cell.length_b   1.000
_cell.length_c   1.000
_cell.angle_alpha   90.00
_cell.angle_beta   90.00
_cell.angle_gamma   90.00
#
_symmetry.space_group_name_H-M   'P 1'
#
loop_
_entity.id
_entity.type
_entity.pdbx_description
1 polymer ?
#
loop_
_entity_poly.entity_id
_entity_poly.type
_entity_poly.pdbx_seq_one_letter_code
_entity_poly.pdbx_strand_id
1 'polypeptide(L)'
;GLRQVVDKYLVQDRSGGGVYESPQFMYIMIALTIFAEYPKEVRMNYVKKYYDAVSKHKINIPTPIMGGVRTPIRQFASCVLVDIDDTLDSIFSSDMAIGRYVAQRAGIGINAGRIRGINSKIRGGEVQHTGVVPFLKKFEATVRCCTQNGIRGGSATVHFPIWHQEIRDIIVLKNNKGTEDNRVRKLDYSIQLSALFYQRFIDNEKITLFSPHDVPNLFDSFGSPEFDELYRTYEADESIPKTTIGAQELILELLKERAETGRIY
;
A
#
# COMPACT_ATOMS: atom_id res chain seq x y z
N GLY A 1 9.15 10.23 -22.34
CA GLY A 1 9.69 11.14 -21.32
C GLY A 1 9.10 12.53 -21.38
N LEU A 2 9.50 13.36 -22.34
CA LEU A 2 9.11 14.79 -22.40
C LEU A 2 7.58 14.99 -22.44
N ARG A 3 6.86 14.24 -23.27
CA ARG A 3 5.40 14.31 -23.35
C ARG A 3 4.73 14.05 -22.00
N GLN A 4 5.22 13.08 -21.24
CA GLN A 4 4.71 12.79 -19.91
C GLN A 4 4.95 13.96 -18.93
N VAL A 5 6.08 14.66 -19.03
CA VAL A 5 6.35 15.84 -18.20
C VAL A 5 5.38 16.96 -18.55
N VAL A 6 5.19 17.25 -19.84
CA VAL A 6 4.25 18.26 -20.32
C VAL A 6 2.83 17.94 -19.86
N ASP A 7 2.35 16.73 -20.15
CA ASP A 7 0.95 16.36 -19.89
C ASP A 7 0.60 16.29 -18.39
N LYS A 8 1.56 15.92 -17.53
CA LYS A 8 1.26 15.60 -16.13
C LYS A 8 1.74 16.63 -15.11
N TYR A 9 2.84 17.30 -15.38
CA TYR A 9 3.54 18.06 -14.33
C TYR A 9 3.66 19.55 -14.58
N LEU A 10 3.76 20.00 -15.83
CA LEU A 10 3.87 21.42 -16.12
C LEU A 10 2.59 22.16 -15.73
N VAL A 11 2.76 23.39 -15.23
CA VAL A 11 1.64 24.30 -14.99
C VAL A 11 1.04 24.69 -16.32
N GLN A 12 -0.25 24.43 -16.47
CA GLN A 12 -1.00 24.64 -17.72
C GLN A 12 -2.47 24.88 -17.43
N ASP A 13 -3.15 25.53 -18.34
CA ASP A 13 -4.61 25.60 -18.36
C ASP A 13 -5.16 24.31 -19.00
N ARG A 14 -5.80 23.48 -18.19
CA ARG A 14 -6.35 22.19 -18.63
C ARG A 14 -7.73 22.28 -19.26
N SER A 15 -8.34 23.47 -19.29
CA SER A 15 -9.61 23.73 -19.95
C SER A 15 -9.48 24.04 -21.45
N GLY A 16 -8.29 23.91 -22.01
CA GLY A 16 -8.01 24.16 -23.44
C GLY A 16 -7.03 25.29 -23.67
N GLY A 17 -6.42 25.81 -22.60
CA GLY A 17 -5.41 26.86 -22.66
C GLY A 17 -3.99 26.36 -22.92
N GLY A 18 -3.02 27.25 -22.75
CA GLY A 18 -1.60 26.99 -23.00
C GLY A 18 -0.87 26.35 -21.83
N VAL A 19 0.33 25.83 -22.12
CA VAL A 19 1.32 25.43 -21.10
C VAL A 19 2.11 26.68 -20.74
N TYR A 20 2.20 26.99 -19.43
CA TYR A 20 2.79 28.23 -18.94
C TYR A 20 4.28 28.13 -18.58
N GLU A 21 4.84 26.92 -18.55
CA GLU A 21 6.24 26.71 -18.22
C GLU A 21 6.87 25.60 -19.08
N SER A 22 8.19 25.66 -19.24
CA SER A 22 8.97 24.55 -19.77
C SER A 22 9.48 23.64 -18.64
N PRO A 23 9.98 22.43 -18.92
CA PRO A 23 10.61 21.58 -17.90
C PRO A 23 11.75 22.28 -17.14
N GLN A 24 12.52 23.12 -17.83
CA GLN A 24 13.61 23.89 -17.22
C GLN A 24 13.07 24.91 -16.22
N PHE A 25 12.00 25.63 -16.57
CA PHE A 25 11.34 26.55 -15.64
C PHE A 25 10.72 25.80 -14.45
N MET A 26 10.11 24.65 -14.69
CA MET A 26 9.62 23.81 -13.60
C MET A 26 10.73 23.49 -12.60
N TYR A 27 11.87 22.99 -13.07
CA TYR A 27 12.98 22.62 -12.19
C TYR A 27 13.54 23.79 -11.40
N ILE A 28 13.71 24.97 -12.03
CA ILE A 28 14.24 26.13 -11.34
C ILE A 28 13.24 26.72 -10.34
N MET A 29 11.96 26.73 -10.68
CA MET A 29 10.91 27.22 -9.79
C MET A 29 10.74 26.32 -8.56
N ILE A 30 10.87 25.01 -8.73
CA ILE A 30 10.90 24.06 -7.61
C ILE A 30 12.10 24.37 -6.70
N ALA A 31 13.29 24.52 -7.28
CA ALA A 31 14.50 24.83 -6.52
C ALA A 31 14.37 26.17 -5.75
N LEU A 32 13.90 27.21 -6.41
CA LEU A 32 13.67 28.51 -5.79
C LEU A 32 12.69 28.44 -4.62
N THR A 33 11.64 27.64 -4.76
CA THR A 33 10.63 27.46 -3.70
C THR A 33 11.19 26.69 -2.52
N ILE A 34 11.92 25.59 -2.76
CA ILE A 34 12.50 24.76 -1.69
C ILE A 34 13.54 25.54 -0.87
N PHE A 35 14.39 26.33 -1.54
CA PHE A 35 15.45 27.08 -0.89
C PHE A 35 15.07 28.53 -0.55
N ALA A 36 13.79 28.90 -0.62
CA ALA A 36 13.34 30.27 -0.42
C ALA A 36 13.74 30.88 0.92
N GLU A 37 13.77 30.06 1.99
CA GLU A 37 14.10 30.51 3.35
C GLU A 37 15.60 30.38 3.71
N TYR A 38 16.42 29.89 2.78
CA TYR A 38 17.87 29.85 3.00
C TYR A 38 18.47 31.27 3.00
N PRO A 39 19.57 31.50 3.72
CA PRO A 39 20.26 32.80 3.70
C PRO A 39 20.58 33.29 2.29
N LYS A 40 20.34 34.56 2.01
CA LYS A 40 20.46 35.15 0.67
C LYS A 40 21.81 34.88 -0.01
N GLU A 41 22.88 34.87 0.80
CA GLU A 41 24.27 34.73 0.36
C GLU A 41 24.56 33.34 -0.22
N VAL A 42 23.86 32.30 0.25
CA VAL A 42 24.11 30.91 -0.16
C VAL A 42 22.95 30.33 -1.01
N ARG A 43 21.76 30.91 -0.94
CA ARG A 43 20.54 30.41 -1.58
C ARG A 43 20.74 30.04 -3.05
N MET A 44 21.30 30.94 -3.82
CA MET A 44 21.47 30.71 -5.25
C MET A 44 22.47 29.60 -5.57
N ASN A 45 23.42 29.32 -4.69
CA ASN A 45 24.32 28.17 -4.83
C ASN A 45 23.54 26.85 -4.73
N TYR A 46 22.63 26.74 -3.75
CA TYR A 46 21.79 25.55 -3.60
C TYR A 46 20.81 25.41 -4.76
N VAL A 47 20.18 26.48 -5.22
CA VAL A 47 19.30 26.48 -6.40
C VAL A 47 20.03 25.96 -7.63
N LYS A 48 21.24 26.44 -7.92
CA LYS A 48 22.06 25.97 -9.05
C LYS A 48 22.44 24.50 -8.93
N LYS A 49 22.91 24.07 -7.75
CA LYS A 49 23.28 22.65 -7.49
C LYS A 49 22.08 21.72 -7.70
N TYR A 50 20.92 22.10 -7.18
CA TYR A 50 19.69 21.34 -7.33
C TYR A 50 19.27 21.26 -8.80
N TYR A 51 19.21 22.39 -9.50
CA TYR A 51 18.89 22.44 -10.93
C TYR A 51 19.83 21.56 -11.75
N ASP A 52 21.13 21.65 -11.51
CA ASP A 52 22.14 20.82 -12.20
C ASP A 52 21.94 19.34 -11.93
N ALA A 53 21.62 18.95 -10.71
CA ALA A 53 21.38 17.56 -10.36
C ALA A 53 20.12 16.99 -11.03
N VAL A 54 19.04 17.76 -11.07
CA VAL A 54 17.78 17.33 -11.69
C VAL A 54 17.86 17.35 -13.21
N SER A 55 18.37 18.42 -13.79
CA SER A 55 18.47 18.57 -15.26
C SER A 55 19.42 17.56 -15.91
N LYS A 56 20.43 17.11 -15.18
CA LYS A 56 21.37 16.06 -15.59
C LYS A 56 20.94 14.64 -15.16
N HIS A 57 19.71 14.46 -14.68
CA HIS A 57 19.14 13.19 -14.24
C HIS A 57 19.96 12.46 -13.15
N LYS A 58 20.70 13.20 -12.32
CA LYS A 58 21.42 12.64 -11.17
C LYS A 58 20.50 12.29 -10.01
N ILE A 59 19.36 12.99 -9.91
CA ILE A 59 18.29 12.75 -8.94
C ILE A 59 16.94 12.75 -9.64
N ASN A 60 15.99 11.96 -9.11
CA ASN A 60 14.59 11.97 -9.50
C ASN A 60 13.77 12.76 -8.49
N ILE A 61 12.79 13.50 -9.00
CA ILE A 61 11.86 14.26 -8.17
C ILE A 61 10.52 13.51 -8.15
N PRO A 62 9.93 13.27 -6.96
CA PRO A 62 8.65 12.57 -6.86
C PRO A 62 7.50 13.42 -7.43
N THR A 63 6.46 12.73 -7.87
CA THR A 63 5.27 13.32 -8.50
C THR A 63 4.67 14.52 -7.74
N PRO A 64 4.46 14.47 -6.41
CA PRO A 64 3.88 15.61 -5.68
C PRO A 64 4.78 16.85 -5.68
N ILE A 65 6.09 16.67 -5.69
CA ILE A 65 7.05 17.78 -5.77
C ILE A 65 7.01 18.41 -7.16
N MET A 66 7.09 17.59 -8.23
CA MET A 66 7.03 18.09 -9.60
C MET A 66 5.72 18.80 -9.93
N GLY A 67 4.60 18.27 -9.43
CA GLY A 67 3.28 18.82 -9.71
C GLY A 67 2.79 19.89 -8.72
N GLY A 68 3.41 20.03 -7.55
CA GLY A 68 2.84 20.77 -6.43
C GLY A 68 3.66 21.93 -5.88
N VAL A 69 4.98 21.79 -5.71
CA VAL A 69 5.80 22.70 -4.87
C VAL A 69 5.64 24.19 -5.21
N ARG A 70 5.55 24.57 -6.45
CA ARG A 70 5.36 25.96 -6.92
C ARG A 70 3.90 26.35 -7.13
N THR A 71 2.97 25.55 -6.64
CA THR A 71 1.52 25.75 -6.80
C THR A 71 0.84 25.86 -5.44
N PRO A 72 -0.47 26.15 -5.32
CA PRO A 72 -1.19 26.14 -4.06
C PRO A 72 -1.30 24.79 -3.36
N ILE A 73 -0.92 23.68 -4.03
CA ILE A 73 -0.94 22.33 -3.43
C ILE A 73 0.09 22.25 -2.31
N ARG A 74 -0.30 21.63 -1.18
CA ARG A 74 0.55 21.52 0.03
C ARG A 74 0.80 20.07 0.47
N GLN A 75 0.28 19.07 -0.23
CA GLN A 75 0.56 17.65 0.02
C GLN A 75 1.73 17.20 -0.86
N PHE A 76 2.86 16.83 -0.26
CA PHE A 76 4.10 16.49 -0.95
C PHE A 76 4.56 15.05 -0.74
N ALA A 77 3.88 14.27 0.12
CA ALA A 77 4.17 12.86 0.28
C ALA A 77 3.72 12.07 -0.97
N SER A 78 4.65 11.34 -1.58
CA SER A 78 4.33 10.52 -2.76
C SER A 78 3.72 9.18 -2.40
N CYS A 79 4.01 8.67 -1.19
CA CYS A 79 3.48 7.43 -0.65
C CYS A 79 3.01 7.66 0.78
N VAL A 80 1.85 7.10 1.11
CA VAL A 80 1.24 7.18 2.45
C VAL A 80 0.87 5.78 2.88
N LEU A 81 1.26 5.40 4.09
CA LEU A 81 0.87 4.15 4.72
C LEU A 81 -0.33 4.39 5.63
N VAL A 82 -1.34 3.54 5.52
CA VAL A 82 -2.54 3.55 6.36
C VAL A 82 -2.60 2.23 7.09
N ASP A 83 -2.55 2.28 8.41
CA ASP A 83 -2.70 1.12 9.29
C ASP A 83 -4.14 1.02 9.76
N ILE A 84 -4.76 -0.16 9.65
CA ILE A 84 -6.18 -0.37 9.89
C ILE A 84 -6.35 -1.35 11.06
N ASP A 85 -7.06 -0.91 12.09
CA ASP A 85 -7.46 -1.76 13.19
C ASP A 85 -8.74 -2.54 12.87
N ASP A 86 -8.99 -3.59 13.68
CA ASP A 86 -10.12 -4.51 13.54
C ASP A 86 -11.44 -3.94 14.07
N THR A 87 -11.78 -2.71 13.66
CA THR A 87 -13.04 -2.04 13.98
C THR A 87 -13.64 -1.36 12.75
N LEU A 88 -14.99 -1.28 12.68
CA LEU A 88 -15.64 -0.57 11.56
C LEU A 88 -15.24 0.90 11.51
N ASP A 89 -15.08 1.56 12.66
CA ASP A 89 -14.67 2.96 12.71
C ASP A 89 -13.26 3.15 12.12
N SER A 90 -12.32 2.28 12.45
CA SER A 90 -10.97 2.30 11.86
C SER A 90 -11.01 2.01 10.37
N ILE A 91 -11.77 1.01 9.93
CA ILE A 91 -11.90 0.65 8.52
C ILE A 91 -12.49 1.81 7.70
N PHE A 92 -13.56 2.45 8.18
CA PHE A 92 -14.21 3.54 7.44
C PHE A 92 -13.44 4.85 7.51
N SER A 93 -12.82 5.19 8.63
CA SER A 93 -11.94 6.36 8.70
C SER A 93 -10.71 6.21 7.80
N SER A 94 -10.14 5.00 7.74
CA SER A 94 -9.04 4.67 6.83
C SER A 94 -9.45 4.78 5.37
N ASP A 95 -10.64 4.28 5.00
CA ASP A 95 -11.17 4.42 3.64
C ASP A 95 -11.32 5.88 3.21
N MET A 96 -11.82 6.73 4.10
CA MET A 96 -11.89 8.17 3.86
C MET A 96 -10.49 8.80 3.69
N ALA A 97 -9.52 8.41 4.51
CA ALA A 97 -8.15 8.89 4.41
C ALA A 97 -7.51 8.44 3.08
N ILE A 98 -7.68 7.17 2.69
CA ILE A 98 -7.23 6.64 1.39
C ILE A 98 -7.75 7.51 0.25
N GLY A 99 -9.06 7.78 0.20
CA GLY A 99 -9.66 8.60 -0.85
C GLY A 99 -9.05 10.00 -0.93
N ARG A 100 -8.88 10.66 0.22
CA ARG A 100 -8.30 12.01 0.31
C ARG A 100 -6.85 12.06 -0.16
N TYR A 101 -6.01 11.10 0.23
CA TYR A 101 -4.61 11.05 -0.18
C TYR A 101 -4.45 10.68 -1.67
N VAL A 102 -5.26 9.74 -2.18
CA VAL A 102 -5.28 9.41 -3.62
C VAL A 102 -5.63 10.64 -4.44
N ALA A 103 -6.67 11.39 -4.06
CA ALA A 103 -7.06 12.63 -4.74
C ALA A 103 -5.93 13.68 -4.74
N GLN A 104 -5.04 13.64 -3.75
CA GLN A 104 -3.88 14.52 -3.63
C GLN A 104 -2.58 13.91 -4.20
N ARG A 105 -2.69 12.91 -5.07
CA ARG A 105 -1.57 12.31 -5.84
C ARG A 105 -0.63 11.40 -5.04
N ALA A 106 -1.02 10.87 -3.89
CA ALA A 106 -0.26 9.86 -3.18
C ALA A 106 -0.59 8.45 -3.69
N GLY A 107 0.41 7.57 -3.73
CA GLY A 107 0.23 6.12 -3.73
C GLY A 107 -0.02 5.64 -2.32
N ILE A 108 -0.81 4.59 -2.14
CA ILE A 108 -1.24 4.14 -0.81
C ILE A 108 -0.72 2.73 -0.53
N GLY A 109 -0.11 2.56 0.65
CA GLY A 109 0.06 1.25 1.28
C GLY A 109 -1.02 1.07 2.34
N ILE A 110 -1.78 -0.01 2.27
CA ILE A 110 -2.87 -0.33 3.19
C ILE A 110 -2.44 -1.53 4.02
N ASN A 111 -2.22 -1.35 5.31
CA ASN A 111 -1.99 -2.47 6.21
C ASN A 111 -3.33 -2.95 6.76
N ALA A 112 -3.86 -4.04 6.18
CA ALA A 112 -5.15 -4.63 6.53
C ALA A 112 -4.99 -5.94 7.35
N GLY A 113 -3.77 -6.28 7.72
CA GLY A 113 -3.44 -7.55 8.34
C GLY A 113 -3.99 -7.74 9.76
N ARG A 114 -4.55 -6.70 10.40
CA ARG A 114 -5.23 -6.80 11.70
C ARG A 114 -6.70 -7.18 11.57
N ILE A 115 -7.30 -6.99 10.40
CA ILE A 115 -8.73 -7.27 10.20
C ILE A 115 -8.97 -8.77 10.39
N ARG A 116 -9.93 -9.11 11.25
CA ARG A 116 -10.28 -10.51 11.54
C ARG A 116 -10.74 -11.27 10.30
N GLY A 117 -10.47 -12.55 10.29
CA GLY A 117 -10.85 -13.43 9.19
C GLY A 117 -12.34 -13.77 9.15
N ILE A 118 -12.73 -14.41 8.07
CA ILE A 118 -14.10 -14.90 7.86
C ILE A 118 -14.55 -15.80 9.02
N ASN A 119 -15.82 -15.71 9.37
CA ASN A 119 -16.47 -16.48 10.47
C ASN A 119 -15.97 -16.14 11.89
N SER A 120 -15.05 -15.17 12.03
CA SER A 120 -14.69 -14.69 13.38
C SER A 120 -15.90 -14.12 14.09
N LYS A 121 -16.00 -14.35 15.41
CA LYS A 121 -17.13 -13.93 16.23
C LYS A 121 -17.19 -12.41 16.36
N ILE A 122 -18.41 -11.86 16.23
CA ILE A 122 -18.73 -10.46 16.49
C ILE A 122 -19.85 -10.42 17.54
N ARG A 123 -19.82 -9.44 18.45
CA ARG A 123 -20.81 -9.24 19.52
C ARG A 123 -21.03 -10.52 20.34
N GLY A 124 -19.93 -11.12 20.81
CA GLY A 124 -20.02 -12.33 21.63
C GLY A 124 -20.47 -13.59 20.88
N GLY A 125 -20.47 -13.56 19.52
CA GLY A 125 -20.86 -14.69 18.67
C GLY A 125 -22.27 -14.59 18.09
N GLU A 126 -22.98 -13.48 18.34
CA GLU A 126 -24.29 -13.21 17.74
C GLU A 126 -24.23 -13.10 16.22
N VAL A 127 -23.11 -12.56 15.69
CA VAL A 127 -22.85 -12.37 14.26
C VAL A 127 -21.47 -12.92 13.91
N GLN A 128 -21.31 -13.37 12.68
CA GLN A 128 -20.03 -13.80 12.12
C GLN A 128 -19.50 -12.77 11.12
N HIS A 129 -18.17 -12.57 11.13
CA HIS A 129 -17.49 -11.69 10.19
C HIS A 129 -17.51 -12.24 8.77
N THR A 130 -17.71 -11.36 7.79
CA THR A 130 -17.83 -11.72 6.37
C THR A 130 -16.48 -11.92 5.65
N GLY A 131 -15.38 -11.78 6.38
CA GLY A 131 -14.03 -11.85 5.82
C GLY A 131 -13.49 -10.49 5.34
N VAL A 132 -12.24 -10.50 4.85
CA VAL A 132 -11.55 -9.28 4.42
C VAL A 132 -11.94 -8.82 3.01
N VAL A 133 -12.36 -9.74 2.14
CA VAL A 133 -12.62 -9.45 0.72
C VAL A 133 -13.66 -8.34 0.49
N PRO A 134 -14.80 -8.27 1.21
CA PRO A 134 -15.75 -7.16 1.06
C PRO A 134 -15.14 -5.79 1.35
N PHE A 135 -14.27 -5.69 2.37
CA PHE A 135 -13.57 -4.43 2.70
C PHE A 135 -12.52 -4.07 1.65
N LEU A 136 -11.82 -5.05 1.10
CA LEU A 136 -10.88 -4.82 0.01
C LEU A 136 -11.58 -4.29 -1.25
N LYS A 137 -12.78 -4.77 -1.57
CA LYS A 137 -13.62 -4.21 -2.66
C LYS A 137 -13.98 -2.75 -2.40
N LYS A 138 -14.31 -2.40 -1.17
CA LYS A 138 -14.59 -1.02 -0.78
C LYS A 138 -13.35 -0.14 -1.01
N PHE A 139 -12.17 -0.56 -0.56
CA PHE A 139 -10.92 0.18 -0.78
C PHE A 139 -10.57 0.29 -2.28
N GLU A 140 -10.80 -0.78 -3.06
CA GLU A 140 -10.63 -0.74 -4.51
C GLU A 140 -11.51 0.33 -5.15
N ALA A 141 -12.79 0.37 -4.78
CA ALA A 141 -13.73 1.37 -5.29
C ALA A 141 -13.28 2.80 -4.93
N THR A 142 -12.88 3.03 -3.68
CA THR A 142 -12.36 4.32 -3.20
C THR A 142 -11.11 4.76 -3.95
N VAL A 143 -10.12 3.86 -4.12
CA VAL A 143 -8.90 4.15 -4.88
C VAL A 143 -9.20 4.49 -6.34
N ARG A 144 -10.20 3.86 -6.94
CA ARG A 144 -10.57 4.08 -8.35
C ARG A 144 -11.38 5.33 -8.58
N CYS A 145 -12.31 5.69 -7.69
CA CYS A 145 -13.14 6.87 -7.86
C CYS A 145 -12.39 8.17 -7.52
N CYS A 146 -11.38 8.12 -6.65
CA CYS A 146 -10.56 9.25 -6.25
C CYS A 146 -9.33 9.39 -7.16
N THR A 147 -9.54 9.75 -8.43
CA THR A 147 -8.44 9.91 -9.38
C THR A 147 -7.55 11.11 -9.06
N GLN A 148 -6.27 11.01 -9.39
CA GLN A 148 -5.30 12.11 -9.22
C GLN A 148 -5.57 13.25 -10.22
N ASN A 149 -6.54 14.12 -9.93
CA ASN A 149 -7.00 15.22 -10.79
C ASN A 149 -7.41 14.76 -12.21
N GLY A 150 -7.97 13.57 -12.37
CA GLY A 150 -8.39 13.02 -13.67
C GLY A 150 -7.26 12.59 -14.62
N ILE A 151 -5.98 12.74 -14.20
CA ILE A 151 -4.82 12.54 -15.09
C ILE A 151 -4.16 11.18 -14.87
N ARG A 152 -4.22 10.67 -13.64
CA ARG A 152 -3.64 9.38 -13.24
C ARG A 152 -4.61 8.65 -12.33
N GLY A 153 -4.85 7.36 -12.59
CA GLY A 153 -5.61 6.51 -11.68
C GLY A 153 -4.93 6.38 -10.32
N GLY A 154 -5.71 6.21 -9.28
CA GLY A 154 -5.20 5.85 -7.96
C GLY A 154 -4.51 4.49 -7.98
N SER A 155 -3.55 4.29 -7.07
CA SER A 155 -2.84 3.02 -6.89
C SER A 155 -2.68 2.74 -5.41
N ALA A 156 -2.97 1.51 -5.01
CA ALA A 156 -2.75 1.06 -3.64
C ALA A 156 -2.26 -0.40 -3.61
N THR A 157 -1.41 -0.68 -2.62
CA THR A 157 -0.94 -2.03 -2.28
C THR A 157 -1.46 -2.38 -0.90
N VAL A 158 -2.08 -3.54 -0.77
CA VAL A 158 -2.58 -4.06 0.52
C VAL A 158 -1.59 -5.07 1.08
N HIS A 159 -1.29 -4.96 2.36
CA HIS A 159 -0.32 -5.79 3.07
C HIS A 159 -1.04 -6.73 4.03
N PHE A 160 -0.66 -8.02 3.99
CA PHE A 160 -1.13 -9.06 4.90
C PHE A 160 0.02 -9.93 5.41
N PRO A 161 -0.04 -10.42 6.66
CA PRO A 161 0.91 -11.41 7.13
C PRO A 161 0.59 -12.79 6.53
N ILE A 162 1.62 -13.58 6.26
CA ILE A 162 1.51 -14.92 5.65
C ILE A 162 0.65 -15.88 6.50
N TRP A 163 0.55 -15.63 7.78
CA TRP A 163 -0.23 -16.44 8.73
C TRP A 163 -1.70 -16.02 8.87
N HIS A 164 -2.18 -15.04 8.08
CA HIS A 164 -3.58 -14.64 8.09
C HIS A 164 -4.48 -15.76 7.61
N GLN A 165 -5.61 -15.99 8.31
CA GLN A 165 -6.58 -17.07 8.01
C GLN A 165 -7.01 -17.11 6.54
N GLU A 166 -7.23 -15.96 5.92
CA GLU A 166 -7.70 -15.86 4.53
C GLU A 166 -6.55 -15.69 3.52
N ILE A 167 -5.31 -16.04 3.88
CA ILE A 167 -4.15 -15.78 3.00
C ILE A 167 -4.30 -16.44 1.63
N ARG A 168 -4.87 -17.64 1.55
CA ARG A 168 -5.09 -18.35 0.27
C ARG A 168 -6.10 -17.64 -0.64
N ASP A 169 -7.13 -17.02 -0.05
CA ASP A 169 -8.10 -16.20 -0.81
C ASP A 169 -7.46 -14.88 -1.25
N ILE A 170 -6.62 -14.26 -0.39
CA ILE A 170 -5.95 -13.00 -0.67
C ILE A 170 -4.98 -13.12 -1.84
N ILE A 171 -4.15 -14.15 -1.89
CA ILE A 171 -3.14 -14.31 -2.96
C ILE A 171 -3.75 -14.49 -4.36
N VAL A 172 -4.99 -14.97 -4.46
CA VAL A 172 -5.66 -15.19 -5.75
C VAL A 172 -6.55 -14.02 -6.20
N LEU A 173 -6.71 -12.96 -5.38
CA LEU A 173 -7.63 -11.85 -5.65
C LEU A 173 -7.38 -11.14 -6.98
N LYS A 174 -6.16 -11.18 -7.48
CA LYS A 174 -5.77 -10.47 -8.70
C LYS A 174 -5.82 -11.31 -9.97
N ASN A 175 -5.93 -12.62 -9.88
CA ASN A 175 -5.91 -13.49 -11.05
C ASN A 175 -7.21 -13.40 -11.89
N ASN A 176 -7.17 -13.96 -13.09
CA ASN A 176 -8.30 -13.95 -14.02
C ASN A 176 -9.25 -15.15 -13.88
N LYS A 177 -9.02 -15.98 -12.86
CA LYS A 177 -9.86 -17.16 -12.58
C LYS A 177 -10.98 -16.80 -11.61
N GLY A 178 -12.12 -17.48 -11.68
CA GLY A 178 -13.27 -17.25 -10.82
C GLY A 178 -14.14 -16.06 -11.23
N THR A 179 -15.11 -15.74 -10.39
CA THR A 179 -16.07 -14.65 -10.61
C THR A 179 -15.57 -13.31 -10.11
N GLU A 180 -16.14 -12.21 -10.62
CA GLU A 180 -15.83 -10.86 -10.13
C GLU A 180 -16.13 -10.69 -8.62
N ASP A 181 -17.10 -11.45 -8.11
CA ASP A 181 -17.46 -11.40 -6.69
C ASP A 181 -16.32 -11.83 -5.76
N ASN A 182 -15.45 -12.71 -6.24
CA ASN A 182 -14.32 -13.24 -5.48
C ASN A 182 -12.98 -12.65 -5.92
N ARG A 183 -12.98 -11.49 -6.59
CA ARG A 183 -11.75 -10.84 -7.08
C ARG A 183 -11.71 -9.37 -6.76
N VAL A 184 -10.50 -8.87 -6.50
CA VAL A 184 -10.18 -7.45 -6.28
C VAL A 184 -8.91 -7.16 -7.07
N ARG A 185 -9.07 -6.90 -8.38
CA ARG A 185 -7.97 -6.92 -9.36
C ARG A 185 -7.21 -5.61 -9.48
N LYS A 186 -7.78 -4.50 -9.01
CA LYS A 186 -7.19 -3.16 -9.19
C LYS A 186 -6.35 -2.69 -8.00
N LEU A 187 -6.31 -3.48 -6.92
CA LEU A 187 -5.32 -3.34 -5.87
C LEU A 187 -4.12 -4.24 -6.15
N ASP A 188 -2.97 -3.88 -5.64
CA ASP A 188 -1.79 -4.75 -5.58
C ASP A 188 -1.69 -5.35 -4.17
N TYR A 189 -0.98 -6.46 -4.02
CA TYR A 189 -0.89 -7.17 -2.75
C TYR A 189 0.57 -7.39 -2.35
N SER A 190 0.80 -7.38 -1.05
CA SER A 190 2.10 -7.67 -0.45
C SER A 190 1.92 -8.62 0.71
N ILE A 191 2.74 -9.64 0.78
CA ILE A 191 2.69 -10.66 1.83
C ILE A 191 3.93 -10.54 2.71
N GLN A 192 3.70 -10.35 4.00
CA GLN A 192 4.73 -10.23 5.01
C GLN A 192 5.16 -11.64 5.47
N LEU A 193 6.43 -11.97 5.28
CA LEU A 193 7.02 -13.26 5.65
C LEU A 193 7.89 -13.10 6.91
N SER A 194 7.74 -14.00 7.87
CA SER A 194 8.57 -14.04 9.09
C SER A 194 9.80 -14.94 8.89
N ALA A 195 10.80 -14.77 9.75
CA ALA A 195 11.94 -15.69 9.82
C ALA A 195 11.49 -17.13 10.11
N LEU A 196 10.52 -17.30 11.04
CA LEU A 196 9.92 -18.58 11.34
C LEU A 196 9.29 -19.26 10.12
N PHE A 197 8.63 -18.48 9.25
CA PHE A 197 8.07 -19.03 8.01
C PHE A 197 9.17 -19.57 7.08
N TYR A 198 10.26 -18.82 6.89
CA TYR A 198 11.39 -19.28 6.09
C TYR A 198 12.04 -20.54 6.67
N GLN A 199 12.18 -20.63 7.98
CA GLN A 199 12.71 -21.83 8.63
C GLN A 199 11.80 -23.03 8.34
N ARG A 200 10.50 -22.91 8.54
CA ARG A 200 9.53 -23.97 8.26
C ARG A 200 9.45 -24.35 6.78
N PHE A 201 9.65 -23.38 5.92
CA PHE A 201 9.75 -23.65 4.47
C PHE A 201 10.98 -24.53 4.15
N ILE A 202 12.15 -24.22 4.73
CA ILE A 202 13.38 -25.01 4.54
C ILE A 202 13.22 -26.41 5.10
N ASP A 203 12.64 -26.53 6.29
CA ASP A 203 12.49 -27.79 7.01
C ASP A 203 11.29 -28.62 6.50
N ASN A 204 10.54 -28.12 5.51
CA ASN A 204 9.33 -28.74 4.98
C ASN A 204 8.25 -29.00 6.06
N GLU A 205 8.10 -28.06 6.95
CA GLU A 205 7.11 -28.09 8.03
C GLU A 205 5.80 -27.41 7.62
N LYS A 206 4.81 -27.50 8.51
CA LYS A 206 3.53 -26.81 8.38
C LYS A 206 3.58 -25.44 9.04
N ILE A 207 2.78 -24.52 8.54
CA ILE A 207 2.43 -23.27 9.20
C ILE A 207 0.96 -23.26 9.59
N THR A 208 0.64 -22.49 10.60
CA THR A 208 -0.71 -22.32 11.10
C THR A 208 -1.25 -20.95 10.76
N LEU A 209 -2.46 -20.91 10.27
CA LEU A 209 -3.17 -19.69 9.87
C LEU A 209 -4.20 -19.34 10.94
N PHE A 210 -4.22 -18.07 11.32
CA PHE A 210 -5.09 -17.55 12.37
C PHE A 210 -5.93 -16.38 11.88
N SER A 211 -7.09 -16.19 12.50
CA SER A 211 -7.73 -14.87 12.52
C SER A 211 -6.95 -13.98 13.49
N PRO A 212 -6.52 -12.76 13.10
CA PRO A 212 -5.78 -11.87 14.00
C PRO A 212 -6.52 -11.56 15.30
N HIS A 213 -7.84 -11.57 15.29
CA HIS A 213 -8.68 -11.36 16.47
C HIS A 213 -8.47 -12.43 17.55
N ASP A 214 -8.19 -13.66 17.14
CA ASP A 214 -8.07 -14.81 18.07
C ASP A 214 -6.65 -14.98 18.63
N VAL A 215 -5.70 -14.21 18.14
CA VAL A 215 -4.26 -14.24 18.53
C VAL A 215 -3.76 -12.82 18.88
N PRO A 216 -4.20 -12.25 20.01
CA PRO A 216 -3.83 -10.89 20.42
C PRO A 216 -2.32 -10.67 20.42
N ASN A 217 -1.88 -9.47 20.04
CA ASN A 217 -0.47 -9.05 19.97
C ASN A 217 0.42 -9.79 18.95
N LEU A 218 -0.05 -10.86 18.29
CA LEU A 218 0.77 -11.58 17.31
C LEU A 218 1.15 -10.67 16.14
N PHE A 219 0.21 -9.87 15.67
CA PHE A 219 0.48 -8.92 14.59
C PHE A 219 1.49 -7.84 15.01
N ASP A 220 1.36 -7.32 16.24
CA ASP A 220 2.24 -6.25 16.76
C ASP A 220 3.66 -6.73 17.07
N SER A 221 3.82 -8.01 17.41
CA SER A 221 5.13 -8.62 17.63
C SER A 221 5.85 -9.01 16.35
N PHE A 222 5.23 -8.86 15.17
CA PHE A 222 5.81 -9.27 13.90
C PHE A 222 7.18 -8.62 13.65
N GLY A 223 8.19 -9.45 13.36
CA GLY A 223 9.57 -9.00 13.17
C GLY A 223 10.39 -8.84 14.44
N SER A 224 9.81 -9.12 15.61
CA SER A 224 10.51 -9.18 16.89
C SER A 224 10.82 -10.63 17.32
N PRO A 225 11.75 -10.86 18.25
CA PRO A 225 12.02 -12.20 18.80
C PRO A 225 10.79 -12.82 19.48
N GLU A 226 9.94 -12.01 20.09
CA GLU A 226 8.73 -12.43 20.79
C GLU A 226 7.68 -13.03 19.84
N PHE A 227 7.73 -12.69 18.56
CA PHE A 227 6.79 -13.21 17.56
C PHE A 227 6.82 -14.74 17.48
N ASP A 228 8.00 -15.33 17.41
CA ASP A 228 8.16 -16.78 17.22
C ASP A 228 7.64 -17.55 18.45
N GLU A 229 7.89 -17.04 19.65
CA GLU A 229 7.40 -17.62 20.90
C GLU A 229 5.87 -17.54 20.99
N LEU A 230 5.33 -16.35 20.73
CA LEU A 230 3.89 -16.10 20.77
C LEU A 230 3.14 -16.93 19.72
N TYR A 231 3.69 -17.00 18.50
CA TYR A 231 3.14 -17.81 17.43
C TYR A 231 3.04 -19.29 17.82
N ARG A 232 4.11 -19.88 18.38
CA ARG A 232 4.14 -21.28 18.82
C ARG A 232 3.18 -21.52 19.98
N THR A 233 3.03 -20.56 20.88
CA THR A 233 2.07 -20.63 21.99
C THR A 233 0.64 -20.73 21.45
N TYR A 234 0.24 -19.87 20.51
CA TYR A 234 -1.08 -19.92 19.89
C TYR A 234 -1.28 -21.17 19.03
N GLU A 235 -0.22 -21.62 18.39
CA GLU A 235 -0.25 -22.86 17.60
C GLU A 235 -0.52 -24.10 18.47
N ALA A 236 -0.01 -24.13 19.68
CA ALA A 236 -0.24 -25.22 20.65
C ALA A 236 -1.60 -25.16 21.36
N ASP A 237 -2.24 -23.98 21.41
CA ASP A 237 -3.52 -23.80 22.09
C ASP A 237 -4.68 -24.37 21.24
N GLU A 238 -5.24 -25.52 21.64
CA GLU A 238 -6.34 -26.19 20.93
C GLU A 238 -7.67 -25.42 20.97
N SER A 239 -7.81 -24.44 21.86
CA SER A 239 -9.03 -23.62 21.97
C SER A 239 -9.15 -22.56 20.86
N ILE A 240 -8.05 -22.22 20.18
CA ILE A 240 -8.00 -21.21 19.13
C ILE A 240 -8.40 -21.83 17.79
N PRO A 241 -9.41 -21.28 17.09
CA PRO A 241 -9.73 -21.66 15.72
C PRO A 241 -8.54 -21.42 14.79
N LYS A 242 -8.10 -22.44 14.09
CA LYS A 242 -6.94 -22.36 13.21
C LYS A 242 -6.97 -23.39 12.11
N THR A 243 -6.22 -23.16 11.06
CA THR A 243 -5.96 -24.15 9.98
C THR A 243 -4.46 -24.27 9.77
N THR A 244 -4.00 -25.42 9.31
CA THR A 244 -2.58 -25.64 9.00
C THR A 244 -2.40 -25.97 7.53
N ILE A 245 -1.30 -25.51 6.96
CA ILE A 245 -0.90 -25.78 5.57
C ILE A 245 0.61 -26.02 5.52
N GLY A 246 1.07 -26.82 4.55
CA GLY A 246 2.51 -26.94 4.30
C GLY A 246 3.13 -25.60 3.89
N ALA A 247 4.26 -25.21 4.52
CA ALA A 247 4.93 -23.96 4.19
C ALA A 247 5.37 -23.95 2.69
N GLN A 248 5.86 -25.08 2.18
CA GLN A 248 6.21 -25.22 0.77
C GLN A 248 5.00 -25.15 -0.16
N GLU A 249 3.87 -25.73 0.23
CA GLU A 249 2.62 -25.65 -0.54
C GLU A 249 2.19 -24.19 -0.70
N LEU A 250 2.12 -23.44 0.39
CA LEU A 250 1.67 -22.04 0.37
C LEU A 250 2.61 -21.13 -0.42
N ILE A 251 3.94 -21.30 -0.28
CA ILE A 251 4.88 -20.47 -1.06
C ILE A 251 4.80 -20.78 -2.56
N LEU A 252 4.58 -22.03 -2.93
CA LEU A 252 4.41 -22.39 -4.35
C LEU A 252 3.13 -21.79 -4.94
N GLU A 253 2.01 -21.78 -4.19
CA GLU A 253 0.80 -21.06 -4.58
C GLU A 253 1.06 -19.57 -4.79
N LEU A 254 1.74 -18.93 -3.83
CA LEU A 254 2.10 -17.51 -3.90
C LEU A 254 3.00 -17.20 -5.09
N LEU A 255 4.06 -17.99 -5.31
CA LEU A 255 4.98 -17.80 -6.43
C LEU A 255 4.29 -18.00 -7.79
N LYS A 256 3.37 -18.95 -7.89
CA LYS A 256 2.56 -19.16 -9.08
C LYS A 256 1.70 -17.94 -9.39
N GLU A 257 0.93 -17.46 -8.41
CA GLU A 257 0.09 -16.27 -8.58
C GLU A 257 0.93 -15.02 -8.88
N ARG A 258 2.11 -14.88 -8.26
CA ARG A 258 3.08 -13.82 -8.58
C ARG A 258 3.57 -13.90 -10.03
N ALA A 259 3.91 -15.09 -10.52
CA ALA A 259 4.33 -15.29 -11.90
C ALA A 259 3.20 -14.99 -12.91
N GLU A 260 1.98 -15.44 -12.62
CA GLU A 260 0.82 -15.24 -13.48
C GLU A 260 0.33 -13.79 -13.51
N THR A 261 0.39 -13.07 -12.39
CA THR A 261 -0.17 -11.71 -12.27
C THR A 261 0.89 -10.60 -12.28
N GLY A 262 2.13 -10.91 -11.90
CA GLY A 262 3.24 -9.95 -11.78
C GLY A 262 3.08 -8.93 -10.64
N ARG A 263 2.19 -9.15 -9.67
CA ARG A 263 1.73 -8.11 -8.74
C ARG A 263 1.57 -8.53 -7.27
N ILE A 264 2.24 -9.58 -6.84
CA ILE A 264 2.35 -9.94 -5.41
C ILE A 264 3.79 -9.65 -4.97
N TYR A 265 3.94 -8.80 -3.97
CA TYR A 265 5.23 -8.35 -3.42
C TYR A 265 5.60 -9.14 -2.17
#